data_b8a41df14d814220aba998a6de80c3eb
#
_entry.id   b8a41df14d814220aba998a6de80c3eb
#
_cell.length_a   1.000
_cell.length_b   1.000
_cell.length_c   1.000
_cell.angle_alpha   90.00
_cell.angle_beta   90.00
_cell.angle_gamma   90.00
#
_symmetry.space_group_name_H-M   'P 1'
#
loop_
_entity.id
_entity.type
_entity.pdbx_description
1 polymer ?
#
loop_
_entity_poly.entity_id
_entity_poly.type
_entity_poly.pdbx_seq_one_letter_code
_entity_poly.pdbx_strand_id
1 'polypeptide(L)'
;MRIVTPEQLAAALPELPGNPRIVTQGSFGTPRALLGLLDVAVPEYRLFIVNGLGALPDREGVRIETTFVGSGLRGNPRVDYYPARLSTTPQLFHGSLPPDVVAVQTSRVVDGKVSLGIEVQVLPGAIDAAKQRGAILVAQINENLPFIHGDGVLSVDDIDLAVEIAEPVPVAPEVRIDDESAAVGERLAAMVPDGATLQLGIGALPEAVMQALQNSRGLRVWTELMADGFFGLLRSGALDETHPITATFAYGSEELYAWADDNPQLRLLRCETTNSPGNIARQPAVTSINTALQVDLFGAVNATRVNDRIISGTGGQADFIVGALQSPGGQAIIALKSWHPKANRSTIVPKLTEPTTSLQPSWVVTEQNTARVFGASQRDQALGLIEAARPEARESLRTEAERMGLLG
;
A
#
# COMPACT_ATOMS: atom_id res chain seq x y z
N MET A 1 -18.98 -23.55 6.75
CA MET A 1 -17.60 -23.96 6.32
C MET A 1 -17.48 -25.47 6.28
N ARG A 2 -16.99 -26.01 5.16
CA ARG A 2 -16.63 -27.43 5.00
C ARG A 2 -15.11 -27.55 4.93
N ILE A 3 -14.50 -28.24 5.88
CA ILE A 3 -13.06 -28.52 5.88
C ILE A 3 -12.79 -29.73 5.01
N VAL A 4 -11.80 -29.65 4.13
CA VAL A 4 -11.36 -30.71 3.23
C VAL A 4 -9.84 -30.86 3.30
N THR A 5 -9.31 -32.06 2.96
CA THR A 5 -7.86 -32.19 2.84
C THR A 5 -7.35 -31.54 1.54
N PRO A 6 -6.06 -31.20 1.44
CA PRO A 6 -5.48 -30.68 0.21
C PRO A 6 -5.79 -31.53 -1.04
N GLU A 7 -5.76 -32.86 -0.90
CA GLU A 7 -6.03 -33.80 -1.98
C GLU A 7 -7.51 -33.80 -2.41
N GLN A 8 -8.41 -33.46 -1.49
CA GLN A 8 -9.86 -33.42 -1.72
C GLN A 8 -10.32 -32.10 -2.32
N LEU A 9 -9.50 -31.04 -2.27
CA LEU A 9 -9.91 -29.68 -2.65
C LEU A 9 -10.42 -29.64 -4.09
N ALA A 10 -9.67 -30.20 -5.03
CA ALA A 10 -10.04 -30.20 -6.45
C ALA A 10 -11.40 -30.84 -6.72
N ALA A 11 -11.70 -31.96 -6.04
CA ALA A 11 -12.99 -32.65 -6.16
C ALA A 11 -14.12 -31.97 -5.39
N ALA A 12 -13.79 -31.08 -4.44
CA ALA A 12 -14.76 -30.36 -3.63
C ALA A 12 -15.20 -29.03 -4.24
N LEU A 13 -14.41 -28.47 -5.18
CA LEU A 13 -14.77 -27.26 -5.92
C LEU A 13 -16.06 -27.50 -6.73
N PRO A 14 -16.97 -26.52 -6.81
CA PRO A 14 -18.09 -26.59 -7.73
C PRO A 14 -17.60 -26.50 -9.19
N GLU A 15 -18.49 -26.76 -10.14
CA GLU A 15 -18.21 -26.47 -11.54
C GLU A 15 -17.97 -24.96 -11.72
N LEU A 16 -16.78 -24.59 -12.17
CA LEU A 16 -16.40 -23.21 -12.42
C LEU A 16 -16.62 -22.87 -13.90
N PRO A 17 -16.87 -21.59 -14.22
CA PRO A 17 -16.94 -21.16 -15.63
C PRO A 17 -15.58 -21.37 -16.32
N GLY A 18 -15.57 -21.42 -17.64
CA GLY A 18 -14.32 -21.42 -18.39
C GLY A 18 -13.51 -20.15 -18.10
N ASN A 19 -12.22 -20.31 -17.76
CA ASN A 19 -11.30 -19.22 -17.41
C ASN A 19 -11.84 -18.33 -16.24
N PRO A 20 -12.10 -18.92 -15.04
CA PRO A 20 -12.68 -18.20 -13.91
C PRO A 20 -11.72 -17.14 -13.36
N ARG A 21 -12.26 -16.14 -12.66
CA ARG A 21 -11.44 -15.18 -11.91
C ARG A 21 -11.31 -15.60 -10.46
N ILE A 22 -10.08 -15.82 -10.03
CA ILE A 22 -9.70 -16.04 -8.63
C ILE A 22 -9.17 -14.73 -8.08
N VAL A 23 -9.82 -14.19 -7.04
CA VAL A 23 -9.34 -13.01 -6.31
C VAL A 23 -8.67 -13.47 -5.03
N THR A 24 -7.47 -12.98 -4.75
CA THR A 24 -6.70 -13.43 -3.57
C THR A 24 -6.01 -12.27 -2.85
N GLN A 25 -5.59 -12.55 -1.60
CA GLN A 25 -4.72 -11.66 -0.84
C GLN A 25 -3.38 -11.47 -1.54
N GLY A 26 -2.89 -10.25 -1.45
CA GLY A 26 -1.56 -9.89 -1.95
C GLY A 26 -0.48 -9.87 -0.87
N SER A 27 0.64 -9.23 -1.18
CA SER A 27 1.72 -8.96 -0.23
C SER A 27 2.15 -10.22 0.52
N PHE A 28 2.32 -10.14 1.84
CA PHE A 28 2.68 -11.26 2.71
C PHE A 28 1.47 -12.12 3.15
N GLY A 29 0.25 -11.65 2.92
CA GLY A 29 -0.98 -12.41 3.18
C GLY A 29 -1.33 -13.45 2.11
N THR A 30 -0.58 -13.52 1.01
CA THR A 30 -0.87 -14.45 -0.10
C THR A 30 -0.93 -15.91 0.37
N PRO A 31 -2.07 -16.63 0.16
CA PRO A 31 -2.25 -18.04 0.56
C PRO A 31 -1.52 -18.97 -0.43
N ARG A 32 -0.21 -19.09 -0.31
CA ARG A 32 0.64 -19.73 -1.34
C ARG A 32 0.32 -21.20 -1.53
N ALA A 33 0.11 -21.96 -0.46
CA ALA A 33 -0.24 -23.36 -0.54
C ALA A 33 -1.61 -23.54 -1.20
N LEU A 34 -2.62 -22.75 -0.80
CA LEU A 34 -3.95 -22.80 -1.42
C LEU A 34 -3.89 -22.44 -2.91
N LEU A 35 -3.13 -21.40 -3.28
CA LEU A 35 -2.95 -21.02 -4.69
C LEU A 35 -2.29 -22.13 -5.49
N GLY A 36 -1.30 -22.83 -4.92
CA GLY A 36 -0.69 -24.00 -5.56
C GLY A 36 -1.69 -25.13 -5.81
N LEU A 37 -2.59 -25.40 -4.86
CA LEU A 37 -3.64 -26.40 -5.02
C LEU A 37 -4.66 -25.98 -6.09
N LEU A 38 -5.06 -24.71 -6.10
CA LEU A 38 -5.97 -24.17 -7.14
C LEU A 38 -5.32 -24.15 -8.52
N ASP A 39 -4.01 -23.87 -8.60
CA ASP A 39 -3.27 -23.89 -9.87
C ASP A 39 -3.21 -25.28 -10.50
N VAL A 40 -3.19 -26.34 -9.69
CA VAL A 40 -3.29 -27.73 -10.16
C VAL A 40 -4.73 -28.10 -10.55
N ALA A 41 -5.71 -27.59 -9.79
CA ALA A 41 -7.12 -27.95 -9.96
C ALA A 41 -7.80 -27.23 -11.14
N VAL A 42 -7.35 -26.01 -11.47
CA VAL A 42 -7.98 -25.14 -12.47
C VAL A 42 -7.01 -24.90 -13.64
N PRO A 43 -7.24 -25.51 -14.83
CA PRO A 43 -6.29 -25.43 -15.93
C PRO A 43 -6.06 -24.02 -16.47
N GLU A 44 -7.11 -23.22 -16.59
CA GLU A 44 -7.07 -21.84 -17.09
C GLU A 44 -7.83 -20.93 -16.16
N TYR A 45 -7.22 -19.79 -15.76
CA TYR A 45 -7.87 -18.81 -14.88
C TYR A 45 -7.19 -17.44 -14.92
N ARG A 46 -7.90 -16.44 -14.41
CA ARG A 46 -7.39 -15.08 -14.14
C ARG A 46 -7.17 -14.92 -12.64
N LEU A 47 -5.96 -14.59 -12.24
CA LEU A 47 -5.59 -14.34 -10.84
C LEU A 47 -5.56 -12.85 -10.58
N PHE A 48 -6.53 -12.31 -9.84
CA PHE A 48 -6.48 -10.94 -9.37
C PHE A 48 -5.76 -10.87 -8.03
N ILE A 49 -4.68 -10.09 -7.97
CA ILE A 49 -3.86 -9.89 -6.79
C ILE A 49 -3.31 -8.47 -6.73
N VAL A 50 -3.43 -7.79 -5.58
CA VAL A 50 -2.82 -6.49 -5.34
C VAL A 50 -1.43 -6.70 -4.75
N ASN A 51 -0.40 -6.02 -5.29
CA ASN A 51 0.97 -6.09 -4.78
C ASN A 51 1.51 -7.54 -4.68
N GLY A 52 1.48 -8.27 -5.79
CA GLY A 52 2.02 -9.64 -5.83
C GLY A 52 3.51 -9.69 -5.50
N LEU A 53 3.88 -10.48 -4.49
CA LEU A 53 5.25 -10.66 -4.02
C LEU A 53 5.66 -12.14 -4.12
N GLY A 54 6.94 -12.38 -4.42
CA GLY A 54 7.51 -13.73 -4.49
C GLY A 54 6.96 -14.56 -5.66
N ALA A 55 7.02 -15.88 -5.53
CA ALA A 55 6.54 -16.81 -6.56
C ALA A 55 5.01 -16.88 -6.54
N LEU A 56 4.42 -16.65 -7.70
CA LEU A 56 2.98 -16.80 -7.99
C LEU A 56 2.81 -17.79 -9.14
N PRO A 57 1.63 -18.38 -9.33
CA PRO A 57 1.34 -19.19 -10.51
C PRO A 57 1.65 -18.40 -11.80
N ASP A 58 2.57 -18.90 -12.60
CA ASP A 58 3.09 -18.25 -13.81
C ASP A 58 3.33 -19.26 -14.94
N ARG A 59 2.24 -19.79 -15.47
CA ARG A 59 2.24 -20.77 -16.57
C ARG A 59 1.27 -20.38 -17.67
N GLU A 60 1.34 -21.05 -18.79
CA GLU A 60 0.29 -20.97 -19.82
C GLU A 60 -1.08 -21.31 -19.23
N GLY A 61 -2.12 -20.59 -19.63
CA GLY A 61 -3.47 -20.69 -19.06
C GLY A 61 -3.70 -19.77 -17.86
N VAL A 62 -2.67 -19.10 -17.30
CA VAL A 62 -2.83 -18.14 -16.20
C VAL A 62 -2.57 -16.72 -16.67
N ARG A 63 -3.53 -15.81 -16.41
CA ARG A 63 -3.37 -14.35 -16.56
C ARG A 63 -3.43 -13.72 -15.18
N ILE A 64 -2.51 -12.80 -14.88
CA ILE A 64 -2.49 -12.09 -13.61
C ILE A 64 -3.06 -10.69 -13.82
N GLU A 65 -4.09 -10.36 -13.06
CA GLU A 65 -4.76 -9.05 -13.06
C GLU A 65 -4.36 -8.29 -11.78
N THR A 66 -4.01 -7.01 -11.90
CA THR A 66 -3.61 -6.22 -10.73
C THR A 66 -3.88 -4.73 -10.90
N THR A 67 -4.18 -4.05 -9.80
CA THR A 67 -4.20 -2.57 -9.73
C THR A 67 -2.91 -2.00 -9.14
N PHE A 68 -2.01 -2.87 -8.63
CA PHE A 68 -0.71 -2.48 -8.12
C PHE A 68 0.34 -3.58 -8.40
N VAL A 69 1.29 -3.27 -9.26
CA VAL A 69 2.34 -4.20 -9.68
C VAL A 69 3.38 -4.33 -8.57
N GLY A 70 3.33 -5.39 -7.79
CA GLY A 70 4.34 -5.75 -6.82
C GLY A 70 5.64 -6.21 -7.47
N SER A 71 6.71 -6.31 -6.67
CA SER A 71 8.03 -6.69 -7.18
C SER A 71 8.07 -8.06 -7.85
N GLY A 72 7.21 -9.00 -7.45
CA GLY A 72 7.08 -10.32 -8.06
C GLY A 72 6.41 -10.33 -9.44
N LEU A 73 5.79 -9.21 -9.84
CA LEU A 73 5.04 -9.11 -11.09
C LEU A 73 5.74 -8.25 -12.15
N ARG A 74 6.80 -7.54 -11.78
CA ARG A 74 7.49 -6.59 -12.69
C ARG A 74 8.08 -7.29 -13.90
N GLY A 75 7.69 -6.81 -15.09
CA GLY A 75 8.19 -7.32 -16.35
C GLY A 75 7.58 -8.63 -16.81
N ASN A 76 6.65 -9.22 -16.08
CA ASN A 76 5.93 -10.41 -16.50
C ASN A 76 4.92 -10.07 -17.61
N PRO A 77 5.01 -10.68 -18.81
CA PRO A 77 4.13 -10.38 -19.94
C PRO A 77 2.70 -10.91 -19.78
N ARG A 78 2.45 -11.75 -18.77
CA ARG A 78 1.11 -12.25 -18.42
C ARG A 78 0.37 -11.39 -17.41
N VAL A 79 0.90 -10.20 -17.07
CA VAL A 79 0.26 -9.26 -16.15
C VAL A 79 -0.54 -8.23 -16.93
N ASP A 80 -1.82 -8.14 -16.58
CA ASP A 80 -2.74 -7.08 -17.01
C ASP A 80 -2.87 -6.06 -15.88
N TYR A 81 -2.38 -4.84 -16.11
CA TYR A 81 -2.47 -3.76 -15.16
C TYR A 81 -3.75 -2.95 -15.35
N TYR A 82 -4.54 -2.84 -14.31
CA TYR A 82 -5.78 -2.04 -14.26
C TYR A 82 -5.51 -0.77 -13.46
N PRO A 83 -5.41 0.41 -14.07
CA PRO A 83 -5.16 1.65 -13.35
C PRO A 83 -6.38 2.03 -12.51
N ALA A 84 -6.25 1.89 -11.20
CA ALA A 84 -7.26 2.27 -10.22
C ALA A 84 -6.60 2.74 -8.92
N ARG A 85 -7.26 3.67 -8.21
CA ARG A 85 -6.90 3.98 -6.82
C ARG A 85 -7.30 2.82 -5.93
N LEU A 86 -6.57 2.64 -4.82
CA LEU A 86 -6.87 1.53 -3.91
C LEU A 86 -8.30 1.63 -3.35
N SER A 87 -8.74 2.84 -2.98
CA SER A 87 -10.11 3.09 -2.50
C SER A 87 -11.22 2.67 -3.46
N THR A 88 -10.91 2.63 -4.77
CA THR A 88 -11.89 2.32 -5.83
C THR A 88 -11.72 0.93 -6.43
N THR A 89 -10.64 0.23 -6.11
CA THR A 89 -10.38 -1.13 -6.61
C THR A 89 -11.53 -2.10 -6.34
N PRO A 90 -12.18 -2.12 -5.15
CA PRO A 90 -13.31 -3.02 -4.89
C PRO A 90 -14.52 -2.81 -5.82
N GLN A 91 -14.69 -1.63 -6.40
CA GLN A 91 -15.75 -1.38 -7.37
C GLN A 91 -15.59 -2.21 -8.65
N LEU A 92 -14.36 -2.61 -8.98
CA LEU A 92 -14.09 -3.48 -10.13
C LEU A 92 -14.76 -4.86 -9.95
N PHE A 93 -14.84 -5.37 -8.72
CA PHE A 93 -15.45 -6.67 -8.41
C PHE A 93 -16.96 -6.67 -8.58
N HIS A 94 -17.61 -5.51 -8.39
CA HIS A 94 -19.03 -5.34 -8.65
C HIS A 94 -19.35 -4.99 -10.12
N GLY A 95 -18.30 -4.74 -10.92
CA GLY A 95 -18.42 -4.30 -12.31
C GLY A 95 -17.68 -5.20 -13.30
N SER A 96 -16.50 -4.74 -13.73
CA SER A 96 -15.73 -5.33 -14.84
C SER A 96 -14.92 -6.57 -14.48
N LEU A 97 -14.61 -6.78 -13.19
CA LEU A 97 -13.75 -7.87 -12.71
C LEU A 97 -14.44 -8.71 -11.61
N PRO A 98 -15.65 -9.24 -11.85
CA PRO A 98 -16.35 -10.01 -10.83
C PRO A 98 -15.60 -11.30 -10.49
N PRO A 99 -15.49 -11.66 -9.18
CA PRO A 99 -14.87 -12.91 -8.77
C PRO A 99 -15.77 -14.12 -9.07
N ASP A 100 -15.17 -15.26 -9.44
CA ASP A 100 -15.79 -16.57 -9.46
C ASP A 100 -15.33 -17.40 -8.24
N VAL A 101 -14.12 -17.13 -7.76
CA VAL A 101 -13.54 -17.68 -6.54
C VAL A 101 -12.85 -16.57 -5.76
N VAL A 102 -13.06 -16.52 -4.46
CA VAL A 102 -12.20 -15.72 -3.56
C VAL A 102 -11.38 -16.68 -2.72
N ALA A 103 -10.05 -16.64 -2.88
CA ALA A 103 -9.11 -17.52 -2.20
C ALA A 103 -8.35 -16.72 -1.14
N VAL A 104 -8.54 -17.06 0.14
CA VAL A 104 -7.98 -16.29 1.25
C VAL A 104 -7.17 -17.16 2.21
N GLN A 105 -6.19 -16.55 2.87
CA GLN A 105 -5.58 -17.09 4.08
C GLN A 105 -6.27 -16.48 5.30
N THR A 106 -6.55 -17.31 6.31
CA THR A 106 -7.16 -16.85 7.54
C THR A 106 -6.38 -17.35 8.76
N SER A 107 -6.56 -16.67 9.88
CA SER A 107 -6.08 -17.12 11.19
C SER A 107 -6.75 -18.43 11.62
N ARG A 108 -6.32 -18.94 12.78
CA ARG A 108 -7.09 -19.94 13.55
C ARG A 108 -8.51 -19.48 13.83
N VAL A 109 -9.40 -20.43 14.05
CA VAL A 109 -10.79 -20.14 14.47
C VAL A 109 -10.80 -19.69 15.95
N VAL A 110 -11.43 -18.55 16.21
CA VAL A 110 -11.69 -18.00 17.55
C VAL A 110 -13.18 -17.66 17.66
N ASP A 111 -13.89 -18.30 18.57
CA ASP A 111 -15.33 -18.09 18.81
C ASP A 111 -16.20 -18.10 17.52
N GLY A 112 -15.95 -19.10 16.66
CA GLY A 112 -16.69 -19.24 15.38
C GLY A 112 -16.34 -18.21 14.32
N LYS A 113 -15.24 -17.49 14.50
CA LYS A 113 -14.72 -16.47 13.58
C LYS A 113 -13.28 -16.77 13.19
N VAL A 114 -12.89 -16.24 12.04
CA VAL A 114 -11.50 -16.18 11.57
C VAL A 114 -11.17 -14.76 11.18
N SER A 115 -9.88 -14.42 11.13
CA SER A 115 -9.42 -13.14 10.62
C SER A 115 -8.64 -13.34 9.32
N LEU A 116 -8.77 -12.43 8.35
CA LEU A 116 -7.89 -12.35 7.17
C LEU A 116 -6.44 -12.02 7.55
N GLY A 117 -6.16 -11.88 8.86
CA GLY A 117 -4.85 -11.64 9.41
C GLY A 117 -4.25 -10.31 8.93
N ILE A 118 -3.05 -10.39 8.37
CA ILE A 118 -2.24 -9.21 8.03
C ILE A 118 -2.64 -8.51 6.71
N GLU A 119 -3.59 -9.03 5.95
CA GLU A 119 -3.94 -8.48 4.62
C GLU A 119 -5.46 -8.44 4.44
N VAL A 120 -6.06 -7.26 4.61
CA VAL A 120 -7.50 -7.02 4.47
C VAL A 120 -7.81 -6.29 3.17
N GLN A 121 -7.29 -5.09 2.97
CA GLN A 121 -7.37 -4.25 1.77
C GLN A 121 -8.68 -4.37 0.97
N VAL A 122 -8.59 -5.01 -0.21
CA VAL A 122 -9.69 -5.14 -1.18
C VAL A 122 -10.57 -6.37 -0.94
N LEU A 123 -10.16 -7.27 -0.02
CA LEU A 123 -10.79 -8.57 0.15
C LEU A 123 -12.23 -8.48 0.66
N PRO A 124 -12.60 -7.64 1.62
CA PRO A 124 -14.00 -7.52 2.03
C PRO A 124 -14.91 -7.17 0.85
N GLY A 125 -14.48 -6.25 -0.04
CA GLY A 125 -15.23 -5.92 -1.26
C GLY A 125 -15.31 -7.09 -2.26
N ALA A 126 -14.26 -7.89 -2.39
CA ALA A 126 -14.28 -9.09 -3.22
C ALA A 126 -15.22 -10.17 -2.64
N ILE A 127 -15.20 -10.37 -1.31
CA ILE A 127 -16.09 -11.31 -0.60
C ILE A 127 -17.56 -10.86 -0.73
N ASP A 128 -17.83 -9.56 -0.55
CA ASP A 128 -19.17 -9.01 -0.74
C ASP A 128 -19.70 -9.25 -2.16
N ALA A 129 -18.86 -9.00 -3.17
CA ALA A 129 -19.21 -9.26 -4.57
C ALA A 129 -19.40 -10.75 -4.86
N ALA A 130 -18.57 -11.62 -4.29
CA ALA A 130 -18.69 -13.06 -4.42
C ALA A 130 -20.02 -13.57 -3.83
N LYS A 131 -20.36 -13.16 -2.60
CA LYS A 131 -21.62 -13.52 -1.95
C LYS A 131 -22.84 -13.10 -2.78
N GLN A 132 -22.84 -11.90 -3.34
CA GLN A 132 -23.95 -11.39 -4.16
C GLN A 132 -24.14 -12.19 -5.45
N ARG A 133 -23.10 -12.84 -5.95
CA ARG A 133 -23.12 -13.61 -7.20
C ARG A 133 -23.20 -15.12 -7.01
N GLY A 134 -23.11 -15.61 -5.77
CA GLY A 134 -23.00 -17.03 -5.47
C GLY A 134 -21.65 -17.63 -5.89
N ALA A 135 -20.60 -16.82 -5.95
CA ALA A 135 -19.23 -17.27 -6.12
C ALA A 135 -18.69 -17.90 -4.83
N ILE A 136 -17.69 -18.78 -4.94
CA ILE A 136 -17.19 -19.55 -3.80
C ILE A 136 -16.09 -18.83 -3.04
N LEU A 137 -16.16 -18.88 -1.69
CA LEU A 137 -15.08 -18.44 -0.78
C LEU A 137 -14.31 -19.66 -0.27
N VAL A 138 -13.03 -19.75 -0.60
CA VAL A 138 -12.12 -20.84 -0.21
C VAL A 138 -11.05 -20.28 0.71
N ALA A 139 -10.88 -20.90 1.89
CA ALA A 139 -9.91 -20.44 2.88
C ALA A 139 -8.77 -21.44 3.10
N GLN A 140 -7.56 -20.93 3.28
CA GLN A 140 -6.45 -21.61 3.93
C GLN A 140 -6.44 -21.17 5.39
N ILE A 141 -6.76 -22.07 6.33
CA ILE A 141 -6.64 -21.79 7.76
C ILE A 141 -5.17 -22.01 8.13
N ASN A 142 -4.50 -20.95 8.56
CA ASN A 142 -3.11 -20.95 8.99
C ASN A 142 -3.01 -20.50 10.44
N GLU A 143 -2.65 -21.41 11.33
CA GLU A 143 -2.51 -21.12 12.76
C GLU A 143 -1.41 -20.11 13.10
N ASN A 144 -0.44 -19.91 12.19
CA ASN A 144 0.64 -18.94 12.36
C ASN A 144 0.22 -17.51 11.97
N LEU A 145 -0.94 -17.35 11.30
CA LEU A 145 -1.43 -16.02 10.92
C LEU A 145 -2.13 -15.38 12.14
N PRO A 146 -1.77 -14.13 12.53
CA PRO A 146 -2.38 -13.49 13.68
C PRO A 146 -3.88 -13.20 13.43
N PHE A 147 -4.67 -13.31 14.49
CA PHE A 147 -6.06 -12.85 14.49
C PHE A 147 -6.05 -11.32 14.69
N ILE A 148 -6.30 -10.56 13.65
CA ILE A 148 -6.35 -9.09 13.73
C ILE A 148 -7.78 -8.60 13.60
N HIS A 149 -8.18 -7.67 14.47
CA HIS A 149 -9.52 -7.09 14.51
C HIS A 149 -9.80 -6.16 13.31
N GLY A 150 -11.07 -5.97 12.99
CA GLY A 150 -11.53 -5.05 11.96
C GLY A 150 -12.40 -5.71 10.89
N ASP A 151 -12.37 -5.16 9.68
CA ASP A 151 -13.24 -5.60 8.57
C ASP A 151 -12.81 -6.94 7.95
N GLY A 152 -11.66 -7.47 8.35
CA GLY A 152 -11.16 -8.79 7.96
C GLY A 152 -11.67 -9.94 8.84
N VAL A 153 -12.49 -9.67 9.87
CA VAL A 153 -13.05 -10.72 10.72
C VAL A 153 -14.30 -11.29 10.05
N LEU A 154 -14.26 -12.58 9.73
CA LEU A 154 -15.31 -13.31 9.02
C LEU A 154 -15.94 -14.36 9.94
N SER A 155 -17.24 -14.64 9.77
CA SER A 155 -17.84 -15.85 10.35
C SER A 155 -17.33 -17.08 9.61
N VAL A 156 -17.10 -18.18 10.32
CA VAL A 156 -16.80 -19.47 9.67
C VAL A 156 -17.94 -19.91 8.73
N ASP A 157 -19.17 -19.46 8.98
CA ASP A 157 -20.34 -19.76 8.13
C ASP A 157 -20.30 -19.03 6.78
N ASP A 158 -19.49 -18.00 6.66
CA ASP A 158 -19.28 -17.27 5.40
C ASP A 158 -18.34 -18.02 4.43
N ILE A 159 -17.58 -18.99 4.92
CA ILE A 159 -16.58 -19.75 4.16
C ILE A 159 -17.22 -21.04 3.65
N ASP A 160 -17.15 -21.28 2.35
CA ASP A 160 -17.69 -22.49 1.72
C ASP A 160 -16.77 -23.69 1.95
N LEU A 161 -15.50 -23.56 1.55
CA LEU A 161 -14.47 -24.59 1.67
C LEU A 161 -13.26 -24.07 2.45
N ALA A 162 -12.63 -24.94 3.24
CA ALA A 162 -11.37 -24.62 3.91
C ALA A 162 -10.40 -25.81 3.85
N VAL A 163 -9.11 -25.47 3.77
CA VAL A 163 -7.98 -26.38 3.98
C VAL A 163 -7.18 -25.89 5.17
N GLU A 164 -6.76 -26.80 6.05
CA GLU A 164 -5.90 -26.47 7.19
C GLU A 164 -4.45 -26.72 6.78
N ILE A 165 -3.69 -25.63 6.57
CA ILE A 165 -2.27 -25.67 6.18
C ILE A 165 -1.53 -24.60 6.95
N ALA A 166 -0.67 -25.02 7.87
CA ALA A 166 0.22 -24.14 8.61
C ALA A 166 1.43 -23.75 7.72
N GLU A 167 1.58 -22.47 7.43
CA GLU A 167 2.73 -21.91 6.73
C GLU A 167 3.38 -20.80 7.58
N PRO A 168 4.70 -20.62 7.53
CA PRO A 168 5.33 -19.44 8.12
C PRO A 168 4.76 -18.18 7.47
N VAL A 169 4.43 -17.17 8.28
CA VAL A 169 4.06 -15.84 7.77
C VAL A 169 5.36 -15.11 7.37
N PRO A 170 5.48 -14.64 6.12
CA PRO A 170 6.68 -13.91 5.72
C PRO A 170 6.87 -12.63 6.52
N VAL A 171 8.11 -12.27 6.82
CA VAL A 171 8.48 -11.05 7.54
C VAL A 171 9.16 -10.04 6.63
N ALA A 172 9.04 -8.77 6.99
CA ALA A 172 9.68 -7.68 6.28
C ALA A 172 11.22 -7.77 6.45
N PRO A 173 11.99 -7.50 5.39
CA PRO A 173 13.44 -7.37 5.53
C PRO A 173 13.78 -6.14 6.36
N GLU A 174 14.89 -6.22 7.09
CA GLU A 174 15.44 -5.08 7.84
C GLU A 174 15.72 -3.90 6.91
N VAL A 175 15.27 -2.72 7.30
CA VAL A 175 15.44 -1.48 6.56
C VAL A 175 16.71 -0.78 7.04
N ARG A 176 17.63 -0.50 6.11
CA ARG A 176 18.84 0.30 6.39
C ARG A 176 18.60 1.75 6.02
N ILE A 177 18.81 2.64 6.97
CA ILE A 177 18.71 4.08 6.79
C ILE A 177 20.12 4.60 6.48
N ASP A 178 20.27 5.28 5.35
CA ASP A 178 21.48 6.00 5.00
C ASP A 178 21.40 7.49 5.41
N ASP A 179 22.51 8.19 5.33
CA ASP A 179 22.62 9.59 5.79
C ASP A 179 21.63 10.53 5.07
N GLU A 180 21.41 10.34 3.76
CA GLU A 180 20.46 11.15 3.00
C GLU A 180 19.02 10.89 3.49
N SER A 181 18.68 9.61 3.73
CA SER A 181 17.36 9.26 4.29
C SER A 181 17.16 9.79 5.69
N ALA A 182 18.19 9.74 6.54
CA ALA A 182 18.15 10.32 7.88
C ALA A 182 17.91 11.83 7.84
N ALA A 183 18.64 12.57 6.99
CA ALA A 183 18.48 14.02 6.82
C ALA A 183 17.09 14.41 6.34
N VAL A 184 16.50 13.64 5.41
CA VAL A 184 15.09 13.83 5.00
C VAL A 184 14.15 13.52 6.16
N GLY A 185 14.41 12.45 6.91
CA GLY A 185 13.61 12.04 8.07
C GLY A 185 13.54 13.11 9.16
N GLU A 186 14.67 13.70 9.53
CA GLU A 186 14.73 14.80 10.51
C GLU A 186 13.97 16.03 10.03
N ARG A 187 14.13 16.39 8.76
CA ARG A 187 13.43 17.53 8.15
C ARG A 187 11.91 17.32 8.16
N LEU A 188 11.46 16.12 7.83
CA LEU A 188 10.04 15.75 7.84
C LEU A 188 9.48 15.72 9.26
N ALA A 189 10.21 15.14 10.21
CA ALA A 189 9.78 15.10 11.60
C ALA A 189 9.56 16.50 12.19
N ALA A 190 10.40 17.47 11.83
CA ALA A 190 10.23 18.87 12.23
C ALA A 190 8.95 19.54 11.67
N MET A 191 8.34 18.95 10.65
CA MET A 191 7.07 19.43 10.06
C MET A 191 5.84 18.76 10.67
N VAL A 192 6.01 17.69 11.46
CA VAL A 192 4.91 16.93 12.07
C VAL A 192 4.56 17.54 13.43
N PRO A 193 3.38 18.12 13.62
CA PRO A 193 2.99 18.63 14.94
C PRO A 193 2.62 17.50 15.89
N ASP A 194 2.76 17.73 17.20
CA ASP A 194 2.18 16.85 18.21
C ASP A 194 0.67 16.70 17.99
N GLY A 195 0.13 15.53 18.26
CA GLY A 195 -1.27 15.21 18.02
C GLY A 195 -1.65 14.96 16.56
N ALA A 196 -0.70 14.99 15.63
CA ALA A 196 -0.96 14.71 14.21
C ALA A 196 -1.39 13.27 13.98
N THR A 197 -2.19 13.07 12.94
CA THR A 197 -2.50 11.73 12.43
C THR A 197 -1.54 11.38 11.29
N LEU A 198 -0.79 10.32 11.45
CA LEU A 198 0.26 9.90 10.54
C LEU A 198 -0.25 8.91 9.48
N GLN A 199 0.21 9.12 8.25
CA GLN A 199 0.24 8.12 7.19
C GLN A 199 1.62 8.10 6.56
N LEU A 200 2.25 6.93 6.55
CA LEU A 200 3.54 6.68 5.91
C LEU A 200 3.51 5.33 5.18
N GLY A 201 4.39 5.19 4.19
CA GLY A 201 4.68 3.93 3.53
C GLY A 201 5.82 3.16 4.21
N ILE A 202 6.51 2.33 3.43
CA ILE A 202 7.68 1.54 3.84
C ILE A 202 8.95 2.01 3.14
N GLY A 203 10.10 1.62 3.68
CA GLY A 203 11.43 1.88 3.13
C GLY A 203 12.23 2.86 3.97
N ALA A 204 13.44 3.21 3.50
CA ALA A 204 14.39 3.98 4.30
C ALA A 204 13.90 5.38 4.70
N LEU A 205 13.20 6.09 3.82
CA LEU A 205 12.68 7.43 4.14
C LEU A 205 11.56 7.38 5.20
N PRO A 206 10.47 6.60 5.05
CA PRO A 206 9.45 6.45 6.08
C PRO A 206 10.02 5.98 7.41
N GLU A 207 10.92 5.01 7.41
CA GLU A 207 11.56 4.50 8.63
C GLU A 207 12.37 5.58 9.33
N ALA A 208 13.15 6.39 8.59
CA ALA A 208 13.90 7.52 9.14
C ALA A 208 12.98 8.56 9.80
N VAL A 209 11.81 8.86 9.19
CA VAL A 209 10.80 9.74 9.79
C VAL A 209 10.30 9.17 11.10
N MET A 210 9.92 7.90 11.13
CA MET A 210 9.38 7.27 12.34
C MET A 210 10.40 7.22 13.47
N GLN A 211 11.69 6.98 13.16
CA GLN A 211 12.76 7.08 14.15
C GLN A 211 12.92 8.51 14.71
N ALA A 212 12.86 9.53 13.84
CA ALA A 212 12.98 10.92 14.26
C ALA A 212 11.76 11.42 15.10
N LEU A 213 10.60 10.78 14.96
CA LEU A 213 9.36 11.10 15.68
C LEU A 213 9.23 10.44 17.07
N GLN A 214 10.18 9.63 17.52
CA GLN A 214 10.08 8.90 18.79
C GLN A 214 9.92 9.80 20.02
N ASN A 215 10.30 11.06 19.94
CA ASN A 215 10.13 12.06 21.02
C ASN A 215 8.83 12.90 20.88
N SER A 216 8.07 12.74 19.82
CA SER A 216 6.77 13.40 19.63
C SER A 216 5.72 12.88 20.63
N ARG A 217 4.58 13.55 20.72
CA ARG A 217 3.53 13.19 21.68
C ARG A 217 2.14 13.21 21.04
N GLY A 218 1.32 12.25 21.47
CA GLY A 218 -0.09 12.18 21.12
C GLY A 218 -0.35 11.90 19.64
N LEU A 219 0.62 11.34 18.91
CA LEU A 219 0.46 11.01 17.50
C LEU A 219 -0.60 9.91 17.34
N ARG A 220 -1.37 9.98 16.27
CA ARG A 220 -2.33 8.97 15.88
C ARG A 220 -1.91 8.33 14.57
N VAL A 221 -2.44 7.14 14.27
CA VAL A 221 -2.11 6.43 13.03
C VAL A 221 -3.39 6.11 12.27
N TRP A 222 -3.49 6.65 11.06
CA TRP A 222 -4.48 6.28 10.05
C TRP A 222 -3.74 6.14 8.73
N THR A 223 -3.45 4.91 8.35
CA THR A 223 -2.53 4.61 7.27
C THR A 223 -3.05 3.47 6.39
N GLU A 224 -2.46 3.26 5.24
CA GLU A 224 -2.69 2.06 4.43
C GLU A 224 -1.98 0.87 5.06
N LEU A 225 -0.76 1.06 5.50
CA LEU A 225 0.15 0.02 5.96
C LEU A 225 0.56 0.21 7.43
N MET A 226 0.44 -0.83 8.25
CA MET A 226 1.08 -0.94 9.57
C MET A 226 2.46 -1.60 9.42
N ALA A 227 3.52 -0.89 9.80
CA ALA A 227 4.90 -1.36 9.74
C ALA A 227 5.61 -1.22 11.10
N ASP A 228 6.80 -1.83 11.23
CA ASP A 228 7.59 -1.83 12.47
C ASP A 228 7.91 -0.43 13.00
N GLY A 229 8.09 0.56 12.12
CA GLY A 229 8.32 1.94 12.55
C GLY A 229 7.17 2.51 13.39
N PHE A 230 5.90 2.23 13.05
CA PHE A 230 4.76 2.61 13.90
C PHE A 230 4.74 1.85 15.22
N PHE A 231 5.14 0.59 15.21
CA PHE A 231 5.32 -0.19 16.42
C PHE A 231 6.43 0.40 17.30
N GLY A 232 7.51 0.90 16.70
CA GLY A 232 8.55 1.67 17.38
C GLY A 232 8.02 2.94 18.04
N LEU A 233 7.13 3.71 17.37
CA LEU A 233 6.48 4.88 17.95
C LEU A 233 5.55 4.54 19.12
N LEU A 234 4.85 3.41 19.06
CA LEU A 234 4.05 2.91 20.18
C LEU A 234 4.95 2.65 21.40
N ARG A 235 6.06 1.92 21.20
CA ARG A 235 6.99 1.56 22.29
C ARG A 235 7.71 2.75 22.90
N SER A 236 7.93 3.83 22.14
CA SER A 236 8.51 5.07 22.66
C SER A 236 7.51 5.95 23.43
N GLY A 237 6.21 5.61 23.40
CA GLY A 237 5.14 6.41 23.98
C GLY A 237 4.82 7.69 23.18
N ALA A 238 5.17 7.72 21.89
CA ALA A 238 4.84 8.84 21.00
C ALA A 238 3.37 8.80 20.56
N LEU A 239 2.74 7.62 20.52
CA LEU A 239 1.35 7.46 20.09
C LEU A 239 0.34 7.77 21.19
N ASP A 240 -0.84 8.22 20.79
CA ASP A 240 -2.04 8.35 21.63
C ASP A 240 -2.71 6.97 21.73
N GLU A 241 -2.41 6.23 22.81
CA GLU A 241 -2.92 4.89 23.05
C GLU A 241 -4.44 4.82 23.31
N THR A 242 -5.12 5.98 23.46
CA THR A 242 -6.59 6.02 23.55
C THR A 242 -7.29 5.80 22.20
N HIS A 243 -6.51 5.79 21.12
CA HIS A 243 -6.96 5.58 19.76
C HIS A 243 -6.25 4.35 19.15
N PRO A 244 -6.99 3.40 18.58
CA PRO A 244 -6.36 2.27 17.93
C PRO A 244 -5.61 2.70 16.67
N ILE A 245 -4.49 2.04 16.40
CA ILE A 245 -3.81 2.12 15.10
C ILE A 245 -4.77 1.58 14.04
N THR A 246 -5.03 2.37 13.01
CA THR A 246 -5.94 1.99 11.92
C THR A 246 -5.14 1.87 10.62
N ALA A 247 -5.18 0.68 10.03
CA ALA A 247 -4.55 0.40 8.74
C ALA A 247 -5.45 -0.51 7.88
N THR A 248 -4.97 -0.93 6.71
CA THR A 248 -5.67 -1.89 5.85
C THR A 248 -4.86 -3.18 5.63
N PHE A 249 -3.55 -3.12 5.89
CA PHE A 249 -2.70 -4.31 5.97
C PHE A 249 -1.49 -4.08 6.87
N ALA A 250 -0.82 -5.16 7.29
CA ALA A 250 0.40 -5.13 8.08
C ALA A 250 1.56 -5.79 7.33
N TYR A 251 2.77 -5.24 7.53
CA TYR A 251 3.99 -5.69 6.88
C TYR A 251 5.16 -5.40 7.81
N GLY A 252 5.64 -6.41 8.54
CA GLY A 252 6.66 -6.17 9.55
C GLY A 252 7.33 -7.45 10.04
N SER A 253 7.88 -7.37 11.24
CA SER A 253 8.61 -8.41 11.94
C SER A 253 7.68 -9.44 12.60
N GLU A 254 8.25 -10.55 13.02
CA GLU A 254 7.55 -11.53 13.87
C GLU A 254 7.06 -10.88 15.18
N GLU A 255 7.82 -9.94 15.74
CA GLU A 255 7.45 -9.22 16.97
C GLU A 255 6.20 -8.36 16.76
N LEU A 256 6.09 -7.65 15.63
CA LEU A 256 4.88 -6.92 15.26
C LEU A 256 3.68 -7.85 15.12
N TYR A 257 3.83 -9.00 14.46
CA TYR A 257 2.73 -9.94 14.27
C TYR A 257 2.29 -10.60 15.58
N ALA A 258 3.24 -10.94 16.45
CA ALA A 258 2.93 -11.46 17.79
C ALA A 258 2.19 -10.42 18.66
N TRP A 259 2.58 -9.15 18.58
CA TRP A 259 1.87 -8.06 19.26
C TRP A 259 0.47 -7.82 18.69
N ALA A 260 0.30 -7.99 17.37
CA ALA A 260 -0.96 -7.73 16.67
C ALA A 260 -2.01 -8.85 16.91
N ASP A 261 -1.60 -10.06 17.36
CA ASP A 261 -2.50 -11.18 17.54
C ASP A 261 -3.50 -10.90 18.67
N ASP A 262 -4.78 -10.87 18.33
CA ASP A 262 -5.92 -10.57 19.21
C ASP A 262 -5.78 -9.25 20.01
N ASN A 263 -5.10 -8.26 19.44
CA ASN A 263 -4.83 -6.99 20.08
C ASN A 263 -5.79 -5.89 19.62
N PRO A 264 -6.65 -5.34 20.51
CA PRO A 264 -7.62 -4.29 20.16
C PRO A 264 -6.99 -2.93 19.81
N GLN A 265 -5.69 -2.74 20.09
CA GLN A 265 -4.96 -1.53 19.72
C GLN A 265 -4.65 -1.46 18.22
N LEU A 266 -4.82 -2.55 17.48
CA LEU A 266 -4.71 -2.58 16.02
C LEU A 266 -6.04 -3.02 15.40
N ARG A 267 -6.47 -2.29 14.37
CA ARG A 267 -7.57 -2.73 13.51
C ARG A 267 -7.20 -2.57 12.05
N LEU A 268 -7.50 -3.60 11.26
CA LEU A 268 -7.35 -3.54 9.82
C LEU A 268 -8.74 -3.42 9.17
N LEU A 269 -8.95 -2.31 8.49
CA LEU A 269 -10.21 -2.00 7.83
C LEU A 269 -10.08 -2.18 6.31
N ARG A 270 -11.20 -2.33 5.65
CA ARG A 270 -11.29 -2.37 4.18
C ARG A 270 -10.79 -1.06 3.57
N CYS A 271 -10.17 -1.15 2.40
CA CYS A 271 -9.55 0.02 1.77
C CYS A 271 -10.55 1.11 1.40
N GLU A 272 -11.82 0.79 1.16
CA GLU A 272 -12.88 1.78 0.94
C GLU A 272 -13.11 2.67 2.17
N THR A 273 -12.70 2.21 3.35
CA THR A 273 -12.77 2.97 4.60
C THR A 273 -11.46 3.71 4.87
N THR A 274 -10.31 2.99 4.88
CA THR A 274 -9.01 3.58 5.22
C THR A 274 -8.54 4.58 4.19
N ASN A 275 -8.73 4.26 2.91
CA ASN A 275 -8.30 5.07 1.77
C ASN A 275 -9.39 6.04 1.27
N SER A 276 -10.54 6.14 1.95
CA SER A 276 -11.55 7.15 1.63
C SER A 276 -11.01 8.55 1.92
N PRO A 277 -10.87 9.45 0.91
CA PRO A 277 -10.43 10.82 1.17
C PRO A 277 -11.31 11.54 2.22
N GLY A 278 -12.62 11.28 2.21
CA GLY A 278 -13.55 11.84 3.19
C GLY A 278 -13.33 11.34 4.62
N ASN A 279 -12.93 10.08 4.82
CA ASN A 279 -12.60 9.53 6.14
C ASN A 279 -11.23 10.01 6.61
N ILE A 280 -10.26 10.10 5.71
CA ILE A 280 -8.94 10.67 5.96
C ILE A 280 -9.08 12.14 6.42
N ALA A 281 -9.88 12.93 5.70
CA ALA A 281 -10.11 14.34 6.00
C ALA A 281 -10.74 14.59 7.39
N ARG A 282 -11.41 13.60 7.98
CA ARG A 282 -11.98 13.69 9.34
C ARG A 282 -10.95 13.48 10.44
N GLN A 283 -9.78 12.92 10.12
CA GLN A 283 -8.72 12.75 11.10
C GLN A 283 -8.02 14.11 11.33
N PRO A 284 -7.62 14.44 12.57
CA PRO A 284 -6.99 15.71 12.88
C PRO A 284 -5.57 15.79 12.33
N ALA A 285 -5.20 16.96 11.78
CA ALA A 285 -3.85 17.30 11.33
C ALA A 285 -3.14 16.17 10.57
N VAL A 286 -3.83 15.57 9.58
CA VAL A 286 -3.27 14.44 8.81
C VAL A 286 -1.97 14.85 8.17
N THR A 287 -0.89 14.18 8.55
CA THR A 287 0.41 14.30 7.90
C THR A 287 0.65 13.04 7.06
N SER A 288 0.35 13.17 5.77
CA SER A 288 0.53 12.10 4.78
C SER A 288 1.89 12.26 4.12
N ILE A 289 2.78 11.28 4.29
CA ILE A 289 4.13 11.27 3.73
C ILE A 289 4.27 10.09 2.77
N ASN A 290 4.42 10.40 1.50
CA ASN A 290 4.59 9.42 0.42
C ASN A 290 5.89 9.67 -0.33
N THR A 291 6.38 8.63 -1.01
CA THR A 291 7.62 8.72 -1.80
C THR A 291 7.31 8.78 -3.29
N ALA A 292 8.26 9.31 -4.05
CA ALA A 292 8.19 9.37 -5.50
C ALA A 292 9.53 8.99 -6.15
N LEU A 293 9.48 8.68 -7.43
CA LEU A 293 10.65 8.45 -8.27
C LEU A 293 11.21 9.78 -8.81
N GLN A 294 10.30 10.68 -9.20
CA GLN A 294 10.63 11.98 -9.77
C GLN A 294 9.52 12.99 -9.50
N VAL A 295 9.90 14.28 -9.44
CA VAL A 295 8.98 15.42 -9.41
C VAL A 295 9.48 16.44 -10.44
N ASP A 296 8.57 17.07 -11.19
CA ASP A 296 8.94 18.11 -12.14
C ASP A 296 8.66 19.53 -11.62
N LEU A 297 9.14 20.54 -12.36
CA LEU A 297 9.01 21.95 -11.97
C LEU A 297 7.55 22.45 -11.98
N PHE A 298 6.62 21.70 -12.57
CA PHE A 298 5.18 21.94 -12.50
C PHE A 298 4.51 21.27 -11.29
N GLY A 299 5.29 20.57 -10.44
CA GLY A 299 4.78 19.84 -9.28
C GLY A 299 4.11 18.51 -9.62
N ALA A 300 4.24 18.03 -10.85
CA ALA A 300 3.77 16.71 -11.22
C ALA A 300 4.70 15.63 -10.62
N VAL A 301 4.09 14.53 -10.16
CA VAL A 301 4.76 13.46 -9.39
C VAL A 301 4.68 12.14 -10.14
N ASN A 302 5.82 11.52 -10.40
CA ASN A 302 5.90 10.15 -10.89
C ASN A 302 6.30 9.20 -9.77
N ALA A 303 5.39 8.30 -9.38
CA ALA A 303 5.63 7.24 -8.41
C ALA A 303 5.41 5.83 -9.00
N THR A 304 5.12 5.72 -10.30
CA THR A 304 4.56 4.50 -10.88
C THR A 304 5.36 3.91 -12.03
N ARG A 305 6.10 4.70 -12.79
CA ARG A 305 6.73 4.27 -14.04
C ARG A 305 8.22 4.58 -14.10
N VAL A 306 8.95 3.71 -14.78
CA VAL A 306 10.34 3.90 -15.16
C VAL A 306 10.50 3.46 -16.61
N ASN A 307 10.96 4.34 -17.50
CA ASN A 307 11.11 4.10 -18.93
C ASN A 307 9.82 3.50 -19.55
N ASP A 308 8.70 4.20 -19.35
CA ASP A 308 7.33 3.83 -19.77
C ASP A 308 6.77 2.51 -19.16
N ARG A 309 7.55 1.79 -18.39
CA ARG A 309 7.12 0.54 -17.76
C ARG A 309 6.53 0.80 -16.38
N ILE A 310 5.35 0.23 -16.13
CA ILE A 310 4.75 0.25 -14.78
C ILE A 310 5.60 -0.59 -13.83
N ILE A 311 5.95 -0.06 -12.66
CA ILE A 311 6.72 -0.74 -11.61
C ILE A 311 5.98 -0.82 -10.27
N SER A 312 4.86 -0.11 -10.16
CA SER A 312 3.98 -0.13 -8.99
C SER A 312 2.52 0.08 -9.44
N GLY A 313 1.80 1.00 -8.90
CA GLY A 313 0.43 1.35 -9.28
C GLY A 313 0.04 2.67 -8.64
N THR A 314 -1.16 3.15 -8.89
CA THR A 314 -1.69 4.34 -8.24
C THR A 314 -1.74 4.16 -6.71
N GLY A 315 -2.09 2.95 -6.24
CA GLY A 315 -2.19 2.65 -4.82
C GLY A 315 -3.11 3.63 -4.09
N GLY A 316 -2.79 3.89 -2.82
CA GLY A 316 -3.51 4.83 -1.97
C GLY A 316 -2.91 6.24 -1.91
N GLN A 317 -1.77 6.49 -2.56
CA GLN A 317 -1.07 7.78 -2.47
C GLN A 317 -1.99 8.97 -2.81
N ALA A 318 -2.74 8.88 -3.91
CA ALA A 318 -3.66 9.94 -4.34
C ALA A 318 -4.82 10.14 -3.33
N ASP A 319 -5.31 9.06 -2.74
CA ASP A 319 -6.39 9.10 -1.75
C ASP A 319 -5.94 9.86 -0.51
N PHE A 320 -4.75 9.54 0.01
CA PHE A 320 -4.19 10.19 1.19
C PHE A 320 -3.78 11.64 0.93
N ILE A 321 -3.23 11.97 -0.23
CA ILE A 321 -2.91 13.35 -0.59
C ILE A 321 -4.18 14.22 -0.58
N VAL A 322 -5.25 13.76 -1.23
CA VAL A 322 -6.52 14.50 -1.28
C VAL A 322 -7.13 14.62 0.12
N GLY A 323 -7.17 13.52 0.87
CA GLY A 323 -7.73 13.53 2.23
C GLY A 323 -6.94 14.41 3.20
N ALA A 324 -5.61 14.37 3.16
CA ALA A 324 -4.76 15.20 4.00
C ALA A 324 -4.91 16.69 3.72
N LEU A 325 -5.01 17.09 2.44
CA LEU A 325 -5.26 18.50 2.07
C LEU A 325 -6.61 19.02 2.58
N GLN A 326 -7.58 18.15 2.78
CA GLN A 326 -8.91 18.49 3.30
C GLN A 326 -9.01 18.38 4.83
N SER A 327 -8.04 17.75 5.49
CA SER A 327 -7.99 17.63 6.94
C SER A 327 -7.65 18.97 7.59
N PRO A 328 -8.37 19.40 8.66
CA PRO A 328 -8.01 20.60 9.40
C PRO A 328 -6.58 20.54 9.94
N GLY A 329 -5.71 21.46 9.51
CA GLY A 329 -4.27 21.45 9.84
C GLY A 329 -3.47 20.36 9.13
N GLY A 330 -4.07 19.67 8.17
CA GLY A 330 -3.43 18.57 7.45
C GLY A 330 -2.45 19.03 6.37
N GLN A 331 -1.55 18.13 6.00
CA GLN A 331 -0.54 18.35 4.96
C GLN A 331 -0.22 17.05 4.22
N ALA A 332 -0.01 17.16 2.92
CA ALA A 332 0.39 16.07 2.06
C ALA A 332 1.82 16.32 1.55
N ILE A 333 2.72 15.40 1.82
CA ILE A 333 4.14 15.54 1.54
C ILE A 333 4.59 14.45 0.58
N ILE A 334 5.32 14.85 -0.45
CA ILE A 334 6.12 13.96 -1.28
C ILE A 334 7.57 14.09 -0.86
N ALA A 335 8.15 13.00 -0.40
CA ALA A 335 9.53 12.91 0.04
C ALA A 335 10.37 12.05 -0.90
N LEU A 336 11.53 12.54 -1.30
CA LEU A 336 12.45 11.79 -2.15
C LEU A 336 13.88 12.29 -1.94
N LYS A 337 14.86 11.42 -2.23
CA LYS A 337 16.25 11.88 -2.33
C LYS A 337 16.39 12.73 -3.59
N SER A 338 17.18 13.79 -3.53
CA SER A 338 17.39 14.70 -4.67
C SER A 338 18.16 14.07 -5.85
N TRP A 339 18.78 12.91 -5.63
CA TRP A 339 19.62 12.22 -6.61
C TRP A 339 19.37 10.71 -6.64
N HIS A 340 19.29 10.15 -7.84
CA HIS A 340 19.20 8.71 -8.04
C HIS A 340 20.60 8.16 -8.37
N PRO A 341 21.30 7.50 -7.41
CA PRO A 341 22.72 7.15 -7.55
C PRO A 341 22.97 6.18 -8.71
N LYS A 342 22.14 5.16 -8.90
CA LYS A 342 22.32 4.17 -9.98
C LYS A 342 22.07 4.76 -11.38
N ALA A 343 21.13 5.69 -11.52
CA ALA A 343 20.85 6.36 -12.77
C ALA A 343 21.73 7.61 -12.97
N ASN A 344 22.49 8.00 -11.95
CA ASN A 344 23.34 9.20 -11.91
C ASN A 344 22.65 10.46 -12.42
N ARG A 345 21.44 10.73 -11.90
CA ARG A 345 20.63 11.88 -12.33
C ARG A 345 19.75 12.43 -11.19
N SER A 346 19.36 13.70 -11.35
CA SER A 346 18.41 14.35 -10.46
C SER A 346 17.06 13.67 -10.49
N THR A 347 16.39 13.64 -9.34
CA THR A 347 14.99 13.21 -9.18
C THR A 347 14.02 14.37 -9.34
N ILE A 348 14.51 15.61 -9.20
CA ILE A 348 13.79 16.81 -9.63
C ILE A 348 14.19 17.03 -11.11
N VAL A 349 13.18 17.10 -11.98
CA VAL A 349 13.35 17.17 -13.43
C VAL A 349 12.62 18.39 -14.03
N PRO A 350 13.02 18.89 -15.18
CA PRO A 350 12.34 20.05 -15.79
C PRO A 350 10.86 19.79 -16.06
N LYS A 351 10.57 18.63 -16.66
CA LYS A 351 9.23 18.16 -16.99
C LYS A 351 9.22 16.64 -17.05
N LEU A 352 8.20 16.02 -16.48
CA LEU A 352 7.99 14.57 -16.56
C LEU A 352 7.61 14.17 -18.00
N THR A 353 8.17 13.06 -18.45
CA THR A 353 7.81 12.41 -19.73
C THR A 353 6.93 11.20 -19.52
N GLU A 354 6.97 10.60 -18.32
CA GLU A 354 6.16 9.45 -17.95
C GLU A 354 4.70 9.85 -17.70
N PRO A 355 3.73 9.02 -18.10
CA PRO A 355 2.35 9.20 -17.70
C PRO A 355 2.23 9.19 -16.16
N THR A 356 1.54 10.17 -15.62
CA THR A 356 1.40 10.31 -14.16
C THR A 356 -0.03 10.66 -13.78
N THR A 357 -0.41 10.34 -12.53
CA THR A 357 -1.66 10.80 -11.94
C THR A 357 -1.50 12.25 -11.50
N SER A 358 -2.51 13.09 -11.75
CA SER A 358 -2.51 14.46 -11.24
C SER A 358 -2.59 14.45 -9.72
N LEU A 359 -1.56 14.97 -9.07
CA LEU A 359 -1.44 15.14 -7.62
C LEU A 359 -1.06 16.59 -7.32
N GLN A 360 -1.48 17.09 -6.18
CA GLN A 360 -1.12 18.41 -5.67
C GLN A 360 -0.68 18.27 -4.21
N PRO A 361 0.56 17.83 -3.93
CA PRO A 361 1.05 17.75 -2.56
C PRO A 361 1.18 19.16 -1.95
N SER A 362 1.16 19.27 -0.64
CA SER A 362 1.49 20.52 0.06
C SER A 362 2.94 20.88 -0.16
N TRP A 363 3.80 19.87 -0.04
CA TRP A 363 5.25 20.02 -0.01
C TRP A 363 5.95 18.91 -0.79
N VAL A 364 7.09 19.26 -1.35
CA VAL A 364 8.11 18.32 -1.82
C VAL A 364 9.35 18.51 -0.94
N VAL A 365 9.82 17.41 -0.33
CA VAL A 365 10.92 17.44 0.64
C VAL A 365 12.04 16.53 0.17
N THR A 366 13.27 17.06 0.15
CA THR A 366 14.50 16.32 -0.10
C THR A 366 15.51 16.59 1.03
N GLU A 367 16.66 15.93 1.00
CA GLU A 367 17.76 16.24 1.92
C GLU A 367 18.35 17.65 1.68
N GLN A 368 18.07 18.26 0.52
CA GLN A 368 18.56 19.59 0.18
C GLN A 368 17.66 20.70 0.73
N ASN A 369 16.34 20.62 0.47
CA ASN A 369 15.39 21.67 0.84
C ASN A 369 13.94 21.14 0.89
N THR A 370 13.05 22.03 1.35
CA THR A 370 11.59 21.88 1.36
C THR A 370 10.96 22.87 0.37
N ALA A 371 10.26 22.38 -0.64
CA ALA A 371 9.56 23.17 -1.63
C ALA A 371 8.05 23.15 -1.40
N ARG A 372 7.45 24.33 -1.30
CA ARG A 372 5.99 24.47 -1.24
C ARG A 372 5.40 24.29 -2.65
N VAL A 373 4.36 23.47 -2.75
CA VAL A 373 3.63 23.23 -4.01
C VAL A 373 2.22 23.81 -3.90
N PHE A 374 1.37 23.23 -3.05
CA PHE A 374 0.02 23.78 -2.88
C PHE A 374 0.05 25.15 -2.19
N GLY A 375 -0.60 26.14 -2.83
CA GLY A 375 -0.65 27.52 -2.34
C GLY A 375 0.59 28.37 -2.65
N ALA A 376 1.52 27.86 -3.48
CA ALA A 376 2.57 28.66 -4.12
C ALA A 376 2.16 29.06 -5.54
N SER A 377 2.69 30.18 -6.05
CA SER A 377 2.61 30.47 -7.46
C SER A 377 3.46 29.45 -8.25
N GLN A 378 3.18 29.27 -9.54
CA GLN A 378 3.95 28.34 -10.35
C GLN A 378 5.43 28.74 -10.43
N ARG A 379 5.73 30.04 -10.40
CA ARG A 379 7.10 30.57 -10.31
C ARG A 379 7.77 30.18 -8.98
N ASP A 380 7.10 30.44 -7.85
CA ASP A 380 7.66 30.17 -6.54
C ASP A 380 7.82 28.66 -6.29
N GLN A 381 6.88 27.87 -6.80
CA GLN A 381 6.97 26.41 -6.81
C GLN A 381 8.21 25.94 -7.59
N ALA A 382 8.42 26.43 -8.82
CA ALA A 382 9.56 26.06 -9.62
C ALA A 382 10.89 26.47 -8.94
N LEU A 383 10.98 27.66 -8.37
CA LEU A 383 12.15 28.11 -7.60
C LEU A 383 12.40 27.21 -6.40
N GLY A 384 11.38 26.90 -5.62
CA GLY A 384 11.49 26.00 -4.46
C GLY A 384 11.95 24.60 -4.85
N LEU A 385 11.42 24.03 -5.94
CA LEU A 385 11.82 22.73 -6.47
C LEU A 385 13.27 22.73 -6.99
N ILE A 386 13.72 23.80 -7.63
CA ILE A 386 15.13 23.97 -8.02
C ILE A 386 16.05 23.93 -6.79
N GLU A 387 15.67 24.61 -5.70
CA GLU A 387 16.44 24.58 -4.46
C GLU A 387 16.37 23.21 -3.74
N ALA A 388 15.31 22.45 -3.95
CA ALA A 388 15.19 21.06 -3.47
C ALA A 388 16.01 20.07 -4.31
N ALA A 389 16.45 20.44 -5.48
CA ALA A 389 17.34 19.62 -6.30
C ALA A 389 18.77 19.65 -5.76
N ARG A 390 19.54 18.60 -6.10
CA ARG A 390 20.98 18.55 -5.83
C ARG A 390 21.68 19.74 -6.51
N PRO A 391 22.67 20.37 -5.86
CA PRO A 391 23.31 21.59 -6.36
C PRO A 391 23.79 21.48 -7.83
N GLU A 392 24.32 20.33 -8.23
CA GLU A 392 24.82 20.08 -9.58
C GLU A 392 23.74 20.14 -10.66
N ALA A 393 22.47 19.98 -10.31
CA ALA A 393 21.34 20.03 -11.24
C ALA A 393 20.68 21.41 -11.32
N ARG A 394 20.89 22.31 -10.36
CA ARG A 394 20.14 23.56 -10.19
C ARG A 394 20.26 24.51 -11.37
N GLU A 395 21.48 24.69 -11.91
CA GLU A 395 21.72 25.60 -13.05
C GLU A 395 20.96 25.13 -14.30
N SER A 396 21.07 23.85 -14.62
CA SER A 396 20.36 23.24 -15.74
C SER A 396 18.84 23.34 -15.57
N LEU A 397 18.32 23.09 -14.36
CA LEU A 397 16.88 23.23 -14.06
C LEU A 397 16.41 24.67 -14.19
N ARG A 398 17.22 25.67 -13.80
CA ARG A 398 16.91 27.10 -13.93
C ARG A 398 16.83 27.52 -15.40
N THR A 399 17.78 27.10 -16.20
CA THR A 399 17.79 27.35 -17.65
C THR A 399 16.53 26.78 -18.32
N GLU A 400 16.17 25.55 -17.98
CA GLU A 400 14.95 24.94 -18.50
C GLU A 400 13.68 25.63 -18.01
N ALA A 401 13.64 26.06 -16.74
CA ALA A 401 12.52 26.83 -16.19
C ALA A 401 12.31 28.17 -16.93
N GLU A 402 13.39 28.89 -17.25
CA GLU A 402 13.36 30.10 -18.06
C GLU A 402 12.86 29.80 -19.48
N ARG A 403 13.38 28.75 -20.12
CA ARG A 403 12.94 28.33 -21.47
C ARG A 403 11.45 27.99 -21.52
N MET A 404 10.92 27.42 -20.43
CA MET A 404 9.49 27.06 -20.30
C MET A 404 8.61 28.23 -19.85
N GLY A 405 9.19 29.44 -19.62
CA GLY A 405 8.45 30.62 -19.16
C GLY A 405 8.02 30.58 -17.70
N LEU A 406 8.60 29.69 -16.87
CA LEU A 406 8.29 29.61 -15.45
C LEU A 406 8.96 30.71 -14.62
N LEU A 407 10.12 31.23 -15.07
CA LEU A 407 10.93 32.24 -14.39
C LEU A 407 11.03 33.55 -15.16
N GLY A 408 10.27 33.74 -16.24
CA GLY A 408 10.26 34.93 -17.08
C GLY A 408 9.73 36.20 -16.44
#